data_a608b818b84eec942f52e6787ee1d084
#
_entry.id   a608b818b84eec942f52e6787ee1d084
#
_cell.length_a   1.000
_cell.length_b   1.000
_cell.length_c   1.000
_cell.angle_alpha   90.00
_cell.angle_beta   90.00
_cell.angle_gamma   90.00
#
_symmetry.space_group_name_H-M   'P 1'
#
loop_
_entity.id
_entity.type
_entity.pdbx_description
1 polymer ?
#
loop_
_entity_poly.entity_id
_entity_poly.type
_entity_poly.pdbx_seq_one_letter_code
_entity_poly.pdbx_strand_id
1 'polypeptide(L)'
;MTPLNRFLGFQRAPLQPRPKDGTRYAAFAAEGMRMTGKSHPGVGKSSRRLTVGLHPRAFETAAIALLACWALCSGAQQEKPWEKIPIPKLHEFNPQQPKRIELKNGIVIFLQEDHELPFISGSVLIPGGARDEDPAKAGLVGLYGQAWRTSGTAKMDGDALDDLLEAKAAHIETGGDDDSTALSWDSLKGDADQVFALALDLLLHPKFNQEKLELAQQQEATGIVRRNDDESAIAERESAKLIYGVNSPYTRQPELATIGSVTVDDLKAWHEKTIGGKLIIGISGDFDPVAIEAKLRAALEGLPQAKPTPARHDVFAGPTPGVYFIDKQDVNQSNVEIVGIGTDRHNPDVPTLAVMNQILGGGFASRLFQKVRTELGLAYEVGGGISFAYDHPAEFRTVVLTKSPSTVDATKAALGEIAGLTSKPFTETELARAKDNLLTSFLFRYDTRDKVLAERERLEFYGYPADYLETYKAALEKVTVADLDRAAKKYIHPDKLAILVVGNAPEIKPGLDDLNLGTVHPVDITIPMPKNPRPKPEAGEAP
;
A
#
# COMPACT_ATOMS: atom_id res chain seq x y z
N MET A 1 0.62 -4.28 7.28
CA MET A 1 -0.17 -3.83 6.11
C MET A 1 0.75 -3.88 4.90
N THR A 2 0.49 -4.70 3.92
CA THR A 2 1.33 -4.88 2.73
C THR A 2 1.37 -3.61 1.88
N PRO A 3 2.52 -3.23 1.29
CA PRO A 3 2.68 -1.96 0.52
C PRO A 3 1.74 -1.84 -0.68
N LEU A 4 1.20 -2.93 -1.19
CA LEU A 4 0.21 -2.90 -2.28
C LEU A 4 -1.06 -2.11 -1.92
N ASN A 5 -1.45 -2.08 -0.64
CA ASN A 5 -2.60 -1.30 -0.16
C ASN A 5 -2.33 0.21 -0.09
N ARG A 6 -1.07 0.65 0.05
CA ARG A 6 -0.71 2.08 -0.07
C ARG A 6 -0.87 2.60 -1.51
N PHE A 7 -0.65 1.74 -2.49
CA PHE A 7 -0.79 2.12 -3.91
C PHE A 7 -2.25 2.30 -4.37
N LEU A 8 -3.20 1.60 -3.73
CA LEU A 8 -4.60 1.57 -4.17
C LEU A 8 -5.60 2.28 -3.25
N GLY A 9 -5.17 2.86 -2.12
CA GLY A 9 -6.02 3.66 -1.24
C GLY A 9 -7.20 2.91 -0.62
N PHE A 10 -7.15 1.57 -0.51
CA PHE A 10 -8.18 0.78 0.17
C PHE A 10 -7.94 0.77 1.69
N GLN A 11 -8.64 1.63 2.40
CA GLN A 11 -8.82 1.47 3.85
C GLN A 11 -9.68 0.23 4.10
N ARG A 12 -9.11 -0.80 4.72
CA ARG A 12 -9.90 -1.88 5.33
C ARG A 12 -10.35 -1.42 6.70
N ALA A 13 -11.66 -1.45 6.93
CA ALA A 13 -12.23 -1.37 8.26
C ALA A 13 -11.62 -2.46 9.17
N PRO A 14 -11.41 -2.18 10.48
CA PRO A 14 -10.85 -3.17 11.40
C PRO A 14 -11.78 -4.38 11.50
N LEU A 15 -11.20 -5.58 11.33
CA LEU A 15 -11.90 -6.84 11.52
C LEU A 15 -12.18 -7.02 13.02
N GLN A 16 -13.44 -6.97 13.41
CA GLN A 16 -13.89 -7.39 14.73
C GLN A 16 -13.56 -8.88 14.97
N PRO A 17 -13.21 -9.28 16.19
CA PRO A 17 -12.96 -10.68 16.51
C PRO A 17 -14.25 -11.51 16.38
N ARG A 18 -14.18 -12.62 15.64
CA ARG A 18 -15.28 -13.58 15.49
C ARG A 18 -15.56 -14.28 16.82
N PRO A 19 -16.84 -14.47 17.21
CA PRO A 19 -17.19 -15.35 18.32
C PRO A 19 -16.80 -16.81 18.01
N LYS A 20 -16.25 -17.48 19.03
CA LYS A 20 -16.02 -18.93 19.00
C LYS A 20 -17.37 -19.64 19.19
N ASP A 21 -18.02 -20.03 18.10
CA ASP A 21 -19.00 -21.08 18.11
C ASP A 21 -18.89 -21.87 16.81
N GLY A 22 -18.25 -23.02 16.92
CA GLY A 22 -18.25 -24.06 15.90
C GLY A 22 -19.56 -24.81 15.93
N THR A 23 -20.42 -24.53 14.98
CA THR A 23 -21.38 -25.52 14.40
C THR A 23 -22.26 -24.81 13.39
N ARG A 24 -22.39 -25.41 12.21
CA ARG A 24 -23.26 -25.07 11.06
C ARG A 24 -22.61 -24.22 9.95
N TYR A 25 -21.91 -24.92 9.05
CA TYR A 25 -21.97 -24.76 7.61
C TYR A 25 -21.37 -25.99 6.92
N ALA A 26 -22.12 -27.10 6.98
CA ALA A 26 -21.93 -28.28 6.14
C ALA A 26 -23.30 -28.66 5.57
N ALA A 27 -23.74 -27.97 4.56
CA ALA A 27 -24.85 -28.38 3.70
C ALA A 27 -25.04 -27.32 2.59
N PHE A 28 -24.27 -27.42 1.51
CA PHE A 28 -24.66 -26.94 0.17
C PHE A 28 -23.51 -27.22 -0.81
N ALA A 29 -23.20 -28.49 -1.04
CA ALA A 29 -22.45 -28.96 -2.19
C ALA A 29 -22.54 -30.48 -2.32
N ALA A 30 -23.73 -31.01 -2.57
CA ALA A 30 -23.90 -32.41 -2.98
C ALA A 30 -25.30 -32.61 -3.58
N GLU A 31 -25.52 -32.03 -4.75
CA GLU A 31 -26.61 -32.48 -5.64
C GLU A 31 -26.18 -32.17 -7.08
N GLY A 32 -25.95 -33.21 -7.84
CA GLY A 32 -25.75 -33.10 -9.27
C GLY A 32 -24.72 -34.06 -9.83
N MET A 33 -25.12 -35.30 -9.97
CA MET A 33 -24.83 -36.27 -11.02
C MET A 33 -24.51 -37.67 -10.46
N ARG A 34 -25.54 -38.39 -10.10
CA ARG A 34 -25.51 -39.86 -10.14
C ARG A 34 -26.11 -40.29 -11.50
N MET A 35 -25.27 -40.72 -12.41
CA MET A 35 -25.72 -41.59 -13.50
C MET A 35 -25.52 -43.04 -13.08
N THR A 36 -26.61 -43.76 -13.01
CA THR A 36 -26.72 -45.17 -12.68
C THR A 36 -26.23 -46.02 -13.84
N GLY A 37 -25.16 -46.80 -13.58
CA GLY A 37 -24.79 -47.91 -14.46
C GLY A 37 -25.74 -49.08 -14.27
N LYS A 38 -26.38 -49.54 -15.35
CA LYS A 38 -26.95 -50.88 -15.44
C LYS A 38 -26.13 -51.70 -16.40
N SER A 39 -25.49 -52.71 -15.85
CA SER A 39 -24.89 -53.84 -16.54
C SER A 39 -25.97 -54.75 -17.09
N HIS A 40 -25.87 -55.18 -18.34
CA HIS A 40 -26.45 -56.45 -18.85
C HIS A 40 -25.50 -57.11 -19.85
N PRO A 41 -25.55 -58.45 -19.96
CA PRO A 41 -24.46 -59.26 -20.44
C PRO A 41 -24.59 -59.72 -21.90
N GLY A 42 -23.42 -59.95 -22.46
CA GLY A 42 -23.01 -60.90 -23.48
C GLY A 42 -23.94 -61.26 -24.66
N VAL A 43 -23.45 -61.04 -25.88
CA VAL A 43 -23.72 -61.93 -27.01
C VAL A 43 -22.57 -61.76 -28.04
N GLY A 44 -21.98 -62.87 -28.39
CA GLY A 44 -21.52 -63.45 -29.62
C GLY A 44 -20.69 -62.64 -30.64
N LYS A 45 -19.44 -63.11 -30.84
CA LYS A 45 -18.60 -62.81 -32.00
C LYS A 45 -19.27 -63.27 -33.30
N SER A 46 -19.41 -62.35 -34.25
CA SER A 46 -19.58 -62.68 -35.68
C SER A 46 -18.81 -61.66 -36.52
N SER A 47 -17.68 -62.10 -37.03
CA SER A 47 -16.89 -61.38 -37.99
C SER A 47 -17.52 -61.46 -39.38
N ARG A 48 -18.10 -60.39 -39.88
CA ARG A 48 -18.39 -60.20 -41.32
C ARG A 48 -17.58 -59.00 -41.80
N ARG A 49 -16.55 -59.26 -42.61
CA ARG A 49 -15.86 -58.22 -43.42
C ARG A 49 -16.85 -57.77 -44.49
N LEU A 50 -17.31 -56.56 -44.39
CA LEU A 50 -17.94 -55.83 -45.48
C LEU A 50 -16.83 -55.01 -46.18
N THR A 51 -16.39 -55.48 -47.33
CA THR A 51 -15.63 -54.70 -48.29
C THR A 51 -16.61 -53.81 -49.04
N VAL A 52 -16.69 -52.55 -48.64
CA VAL A 52 -17.37 -51.51 -49.38
C VAL A 52 -16.38 -50.91 -50.36
N GLY A 53 -16.52 -51.23 -51.64
CA GLY A 53 -15.80 -50.58 -52.74
C GLY A 53 -16.26 -49.13 -52.85
N LEU A 54 -15.42 -48.21 -52.37
CA LEU A 54 -15.66 -46.77 -52.51
C LEU A 54 -15.16 -46.28 -53.87
N HIS A 55 -16.07 -45.80 -54.70
CA HIS A 55 -15.78 -45.14 -55.97
C HIS A 55 -14.92 -43.86 -55.70
N PRO A 56 -13.85 -43.57 -56.49
CA PRO A 56 -12.98 -42.41 -56.23
C PRO A 56 -13.70 -41.05 -56.26
N ARG A 57 -14.82 -40.92 -56.88
CA ARG A 57 -15.64 -39.69 -56.89
C ARG A 57 -16.31 -39.35 -55.55
N ALA A 58 -16.52 -40.34 -54.69
CA ALA A 58 -17.13 -40.11 -53.36
C ALA A 58 -16.12 -39.49 -52.36
N PHE A 59 -14.83 -39.68 -52.57
CA PHE A 59 -13.76 -39.09 -51.74
C PHE A 59 -13.54 -37.59 -52.04
N GLU A 60 -13.63 -37.19 -53.32
CA GLU A 60 -13.50 -35.78 -53.71
C GLU A 60 -14.69 -34.92 -53.19
N THR A 61 -15.92 -35.45 -53.27
CA THR A 61 -17.08 -34.72 -52.75
C THR A 61 -17.11 -34.64 -51.21
N ALA A 62 -16.63 -35.65 -50.48
CA ALA A 62 -16.51 -35.61 -49.02
C ALA A 62 -15.40 -34.68 -48.56
N ALA A 63 -14.27 -34.61 -49.28
CA ALA A 63 -13.18 -33.68 -48.97
C ALA A 63 -13.58 -32.21 -49.22
N ILE A 64 -14.32 -31.94 -50.29
CA ILE A 64 -14.85 -30.58 -50.58
C ILE A 64 -15.91 -30.17 -49.56
N ALA A 65 -16.76 -31.09 -49.11
CA ALA A 65 -17.76 -30.83 -48.08
C ALA A 65 -17.09 -30.57 -46.69
N LEU A 66 -16.05 -31.30 -46.35
CA LEU A 66 -15.27 -31.07 -45.12
C LEU A 66 -14.49 -29.74 -45.12
N LEU A 67 -13.90 -29.38 -46.30
CA LEU A 67 -13.27 -28.07 -46.45
C LEU A 67 -14.25 -26.91 -46.42
N ALA A 68 -15.45 -27.09 -47.00
CA ALA A 68 -16.52 -26.09 -46.92
C ALA A 68 -17.10 -25.94 -45.47
N CYS A 69 -17.24 -27.03 -44.72
CA CYS A 69 -17.58 -26.97 -43.29
C CYS A 69 -16.48 -26.32 -42.45
N TRP A 70 -15.21 -26.57 -42.74
CA TRP A 70 -14.08 -25.94 -42.07
C TRP A 70 -14.01 -24.42 -42.34
N ALA A 71 -14.26 -24.03 -43.58
CA ALA A 71 -14.33 -22.61 -43.98
C ALA A 71 -15.54 -21.88 -43.37
N LEU A 72 -16.66 -22.57 -43.15
CA LEU A 72 -17.84 -22.02 -42.46
C LEU A 72 -17.67 -21.95 -40.95
N CYS A 73 -16.86 -22.83 -40.34
CA CYS A 73 -16.53 -22.76 -38.89
C CYS A 73 -15.43 -21.75 -38.57
N SER A 74 -14.62 -21.33 -39.53
CA SER A 74 -13.50 -20.38 -39.32
C SER A 74 -13.91 -18.91 -39.36
N GLY A 75 -15.20 -18.58 -39.57
CA GLY A 75 -15.68 -17.22 -39.80
C GLY A 75 -16.58 -16.62 -38.71
N ALA A 76 -16.96 -17.39 -37.72
CA ALA A 76 -17.78 -16.84 -36.64
C ALA A 76 -16.91 -16.53 -35.42
N GLN A 77 -16.10 -15.46 -35.51
CA GLN A 77 -15.65 -14.78 -34.32
C GLN A 77 -16.90 -14.26 -33.63
N GLN A 78 -17.34 -14.97 -32.59
CA GLN A 78 -18.56 -14.63 -31.85
C GLN A 78 -18.36 -13.23 -31.29
N GLU A 79 -18.94 -12.22 -31.92
CA GLU A 79 -18.93 -10.84 -31.42
C GLU A 79 -19.37 -10.86 -29.98
N LYS A 80 -18.47 -10.45 -29.09
CA LYS A 80 -18.74 -10.43 -27.67
C LYS A 80 -19.69 -9.27 -27.37
N PRO A 81 -20.90 -9.52 -26.84
CA PRO A 81 -21.91 -8.47 -26.68
C PRO A 81 -21.42 -7.27 -25.87
N TRP A 82 -20.49 -7.49 -24.96
CA TRP A 82 -19.90 -6.42 -24.12
C TRP A 82 -18.95 -5.49 -24.88
N GLU A 83 -18.40 -5.88 -26.04
CA GLU A 83 -17.59 -5.00 -26.89
C GLU A 83 -18.43 -3.92 -27.59
N LYS A 84 -19.76 -4.10 -27.64
CA LYS A 84 -20.73 -3.14 -28.19
C LYS A 84 -21.28 -2.16 -27.18
N ILE A 85 -20.96 -2.33 -25.91
CA ILE A 85 -21.42 -1.39 -24.86
C ILE A 85 -20.65 -0.07 -25.08
N PRO A 86 -21.34 1.05 -25.37
CA PRO A 86 -20.66 2.32 -25.53
C PRO A 86 -20.07 2.74 -24.18
N ILE A 87 -18.76 2.88 -24.12
CA ILE A 87 -18.10 3.45 -22.95
C ILE A 87 -18.33 4.97 -22.99
N PRO A 88 -19.03 5.55 -22.01
CA PRO A 88 -19.25 7.00 -21.97
C PRO A 88 -17.89 7.70 -21.80
N LYS A 89 -17.77 8.90 -22.36
CA LYS A 89 -16.61 9.73 -22.11
C LYS A 89 -16.53 10.05 -20.60
N LEU A 90 -15.33 9.96 -20.05
CA LEU A 90 -15.08 10.38 -18.67
C LEU A 90 -15.50 11.86 -18.52
N HIS A 91 -16.14 12.17 -17.40
CA HIS A 91 -16.42 13.56 -17.03
C HIS A 91 -15.13 14.33 -16.84
N GLU A 92 -15.18 15.64 -17.07
CA GLU A 92 -14.06 16.51 -16.75
C GLU A 92 -13.75 16.41 -15.25
N PHE A 93 -12.46 16.31 -14.95
CA PHE A 93 -12.01 16.33 -13.56
C PHE A 93 -12.03 17.79 -13.06
N ASN A 94 -13.06 18.11 -12.31
CA ASN A 94 -13.24 19.43 -11.71
C ASN A 94 -13.83 19.28 -10.29
N PRO A 95 -13.05 18.73 -9.35
CA PRO A 95 -13.52 18.54 -7.98
C PRO A 95 -13.71 19.89 -7.28
N GLN A 96 -14.72 19.98 -6.43
CA GLN A 96 -14.90 21.13 -5.56
C GLN A 96 -13.64 21.32 -4.70
N GLN A 97 -13.03 22.48 -4.79
CA GLN A 97 -11.82 22.81 -4.04
C GLN A 97 -12.16 23.28 -2.63
N PRO A 98 -11.43 22.83 -1.59
CA PRO A 98 -11.57 23.36 -0.24
C PRO A 98 -11.12 24.82 -0.17
N LYS A 99 -11.79 25.59 0.69
CA LYS A 99 -11.36 26.97 1.00
C LYS A 99 -10.07 26.93 1.81
N ARG A 100 -8.98 27.46 1.27
CA ARG A 100 -7.69 27.61 1.96
C ARG A 100 -7.65 28.93 2.73
N ILE A 101 -7.28 28.86 3.99
CA ILE A 101 -7.11 30.00 4.91
C ILE A 101 -5.71 29.86 5.52
N GLU A 102 -4.99 30.98 5.61
CA GLU A 102 -3.70 31.04 6.30
C GLU A 102 -3.81 31.99 7.48
N LEU A 103 -3.49 31.53 8.69
CA LEU A 103 -3.46 32.34 9.89
C LEU A 103 -2.18 33.19 9.92
N LYS A 104 -2.20 34.27 10.73
CA LYS A 104 -1.04 35.17 10.85
C LYS A 104 0.22 34.47 11.35
N ASN A 105 0.08 33.39 12.10
CA ASN A 105 1.19 32.59 12.61
C ASN A 105 1.63 31.44 11.67
N GLY A 106 1.09 31.39 10.44
CA GLY A 106 1.51 30.44 9.40
C GLY A 106 0.77 29.09 9.43
N ILE A 107 -0.19 28.90 10.35
CA ILE A 107 -1.07 27.71 10.35
C ILE A 107 -1.99 27.80 9.12
N VAL A 108 -2.13 26.67 8.40
CA VAL A 108 -2.98 26.58 7.21
C VAL A 108 -4.22 25.75 7.52
N ILE A 109 -5.38 26.24 7.10
CA ILE A 109 -6.68 25.61 7.29
C ILE A 109 -7.34 25.40 5.93
N PHE A 110 -7.86 24.21 5.70
CA PHE A 110 -8.70 23.88 4.57
C PHE A 110 -10.12 23.55 5.06
N LEU A 111 -11.13 24.20 4.49
CA LEU A 111 -12.54 23.97 4.81
C LEU A 111 -13.26 23.44 3.56
N GLN A 112 -13.80 22.22 3.68
CA GLN A 112 -14.55 21.54 2.63
C GLN A 112 -16.00 21.32 3.08
N GLU A 113 -16.86 22.27 2.75
CA GLU A 113 -18.27 22.23 3.12
C GLU A 113 -19.02 21.13 2.33
N ASP A 114 -19.78 20.28 3.04
CA ASP A 114 -20.58 19.20 2.48
C ASP A 114 -21.83 18.94 3.32
N HIS A 115 -23.00 19.24 2.76
CA HIS A 115 -24.29 19.08 3.43
C HIS A 115 -25.07 17.81 3.02
N GLU A 116 -24.43 16.86 2.34
CA GLU A 116 -25.09 15.62 1.91
C GLU A 116 -25.44 14.72 3.10
N LEU A 117 -24.59 14.68 4.11
CA LEU A 117 -24.79 13.92 5.34
C LEU A 117 -24.58 14.83 6.57
N PRO A 118 -25.31 14.62 7.69
CA PRO A 118 -25.15 15.38 8.91
C PRO A 118 -23.92 14.90 9.70
N PHE A 119 -22.75 15.02 9.08
CA PHE A 119 -21.49 14.50 9.58
C PHE A 119 -20.39 15.55 9.45
N ILE A 120 -19.45 15.59 10.39
CA ILE A 120 -18.28 16.46 10.35
C ILE A 120 -17.05 15.64 10.71
N SER A 121 -16.02 15.77 9.91
CA SER A 121 -14.70 15.21 10.16
C SER A 121 -13.63 16.30 10.10
N GLY A 122 -12.51 16.06 10.75
CA GLY A 122 -11.35 16.93 10.65
C GLY A 122 -10.05 16.20 10.94
N SER A 123 -8.96 16.84 10.51
CA SER A 123 -7.60 16.35 10.65
C SER A 123 -6.65 17.50 10.98
N VAL A 124 -5.62 17.20 11.74
CA VAL A 124 -4.47 18.07 11.94
C VAL A 124 -3.23 17.29 11.55
N LEU A 125 -2.52 17.77 10.55
CA LEU A 125 -1.25 17.22 10.11
C LEU A 125 -0.12 18.09 10.65
N ILE A 126 0.80 17.47 11.37
CA ILE A 126 1.86 18.14 12.14
C ILE A 126 3.21 17.64 11.62
N PRO A 127 4.12 18.51 11.16
CA PRO A 127 5.46 18.10 10.75
C PRO A 127 6.26 17.49 11.91
N GLY A 128 6.89 16.37 11.65
CA GLY A 128 7.70 15.60 12.58
C GLY A 128 7.19 14.19 12.76
N GLY A 129 7.97 13.22 12.31
CA GLY A 129 7.66 11.80 12.32
C GLY A 129 8.86 10.94 12.74
N ALA A 130 8.76 9.62 12.57
CA ALA A 130 9.76 8.67 13.05
C ALA A 130 11.17 8.92 12.49
N ARG A 131 11.30 9.49 11.30
CA ARG A 131 12.61 9.87 10.74
C ARG A 131 13.30 11.02 11.48
N ASP A 132 12.54 11.79 12.28
CA ASP A 132 13.03 12.93 13.07
C ASP A 132 13.34 12.59 14.54
N GLU A 133 13.14 11.32 14.92
CA GLU A 133 13.45 10.79 16.24
C GLU A 133 14.98 10.74 16.47
N ASP A 134 15.38 10.84 17.74
CA ASP A 134 16.72 10.41 18.14
C ASP A 134 16.82 8.88 17.90
N PRO A 135 17.88 8.40 17.21
CA PRO A 135 18.09 6.97 17.01
C PRO A 135 18.08 6.15 18.31
N ALA A 136 18.51 6.74 19.44
CA ALA A 136 18.47 6.10 20.75
C ALA A 136 17.04 5.96 21.33
N LYS A 137 16.08 6.65 20.74
CA LYS A 137 14.65 6.68 21.13
C LYS A 137 13.75 6.16 20.01
N ALA A 138 14.29 5.37 19.08
CA ALA A 138 13.50 4.82 17.96
C ALA A 138 12.22 4.14 18.47
N GLY A 139 11.07 4.50 17.89
CA GLY A 139 9.75 4.11 18.36
C GLY A 139 9.03 5.17 19.21
N LEU A 140 9.70 6.31 19.53
CA LEU A 140 9.09 7.41 20.27
C LEU A 140 7.78 7.89 19.63
N VAL A 141 7.77 8.10 18.30
CA VAL A 141 6.60 8.63 17.58
C VAL A 141 5.41 7.66 17.62
N GLY A 142 5.68 6.36 17.49
CA GLY A 142 4.64 5.33 17.65
C GLY A 142 4.03 5.33 19.06
N LEU A 143 4.89 5.35 20.08
CA LEU A 143 4.47 5.42 21.49
C LEU A 143 3.75 6.74 21.81
N TYR A 144 4.25 7.86 21.30
CA TYR A 144 3.61 9.17 21.40
C TYR A 144 2.21 9.15 20.80
N GLY A 145 2.05 8.66 19.57
CA GLY A 145 0.77 8.59 18.89
C GLY A 145 -0.27 7.78 19.68
N GLN A 146 0.13 6.65 20.26
CA GLN A 146 -0.75 5.82 21.10
C GLN A 146 -1.09 6.48 22.44
N ALA A 147 -0.08 7.00 23.14
CA ALA A 147 -0.26 7.59 24.47
C ALA A 147 -0.96 8.95 24.43
N TRP A 148 -0.90 9.68 23.35
CA TRP A 148 -1.45 11.03 23.22
C TRP A 148 -2.95 11.06 23.51
N ARG A 149 -3.76 10.33 22.74
CA ARG A 149 -5.20 10.25 22.94
C ARG A 149 -5.57 9.50 24.22
N THR A 150 -4.93 8.34 24.44
CA THR A 150 -5.33 7.44 25.55
C THR A 150 -5.02 8.00 26.93
N SER A 151 -4.11 8.97 27.05
CA SER A 151 -3.86 9.69 28.30
C SER A 151 -4.90 10.79 28.60
N GLY A 152 -5.66 11.22 27.59
CA GLY A 152 -6.62 12.31 27.72
C GLY A 152 -5.97 13.68 27.88
N THR A 153 -6.70 14.60 28.50
CA THR A 153 -6.29 15.99 28.77
C THR A 153 -6.23 16.29 30.26
N ALA A 154 -5.80 17.49 30.61
CA ALA A 154 -5.84 17.95 32.01
C ALA A 154 -7.27 18.02 32.61
N LYS A 155 -8.31 18.12 31.76
CA LYS A 155 -9.71 18.24 32.16
C LYS A 155 -10.47 16.91 32.14
N MET A 156 -10.04 15.95 31.31
CA MET A 156 -10.71 14.68 31.08
C MET A 156 -9.65 13.60 30.90
N ASP A 157 -9.67 12.56 31.71
CA ASP A 157 -8.77 11.41 31.49
C ASP A 157 -9.19 10.58 30.26
N GLY A 158 -8.29 9.69 29.83
CA GLY A 158 -8.48 8.95 28.59
C GLY A 158 -9.67 8.01 28.62
N ASP A 159 -9.94 7.35 29.76
CA ASP A 159 -11.04 6.39 29.87
C ASP A 159 -12.40 7.11 29.83
N ALA A 160 -12.52 8.27 30.52
CA ALA A 160 -13.72 9.11 30.43
C ALA A 160 -13.91 9.70 29.02
N LEU A 161 -12.82 10.00 28.33
CA LEU A 161 -12.88 10.42 26.93
C LEU A 161 -13.39 9.30 26.03
N ASP A 162 -12.93 8.08 26.23
CA ASP A 162 -13.37 6.89 25.47
C ASP A 162 -14.87 6.63 25.66
N ASP A 163 -15.35 6.62 26.93
CA ASP A 163 -16.77 6.46 27.27
C ASP A 163 -17.65 7.53 26.60
N LEU A 164 -17.18 8.78 26.56
CA LEU A 164 -17.93 9.88 25.94
C LEU A 164 -17.99 9.72 24.42
N LEU A 165 -16.88 9.39 23.78
CA LEU A 165 -16.80 9.20 22.33
C LEU A 165 -17.64 8.01 21.90
N GLU A 166 -17.58 6.89 22.64
CA GLU A 166 -18.39 5.70 22.35
C GLU A 166 -19.90 6.00 22.46
N ALA A 167 -20.32 6.70 23.51
CA ALA A 167 -21.71 7.09 23.69
C ALA A 167 -22.26 7.98 22.56
N LYS A 168 -21.39 8.65 21.81
CA LYS A 168 -21.74 9.55 20.69
C LYS A 168 -21.48 8.94 19.32
N ALA A 169 -20.94 7.72 19.25
CA ALA A 169 -20.41 7.12 18.02
C ALA A 169 -19.46 8.10 17.29
N ALA A 170 -18.66 8.84 18.06
CA ALA A 170 -17.65 9.78 17.60
C ALA A 170 -16.26 9.20 17.79
N HIS A 171 -15.29 9.67 17.01
CA HIS A 171 -13.92 9.23 17.13
C HIS A 171 -12.97 10.43 17.24
N ILE A 172 -11.93 10.27 18.02
CA ILE A 172 -10.72 11.09 18.00
C ILE A 172 -9.55 10.13 18.02
N GLU A 173 -8.68 10.23 17.01
CA GLU A 173 -7.51 9.37 16.90
C GLU A 173 -6.24 10.19 16.77
N THR A 174 -5.15 9.66 17.33
CA THR A 174 -3.82 10.24 17.24
C THR A 174 -2.82 9.20 16.76
N GLY A 175 -1.83 9.63 15.98
CA GLY A 175 -0.84 8.73 15.42
C GLY A 175 0.39 9.48 14.92
N GLY A 176 1.35 8.73 14.43
CA GLY A 176 2.50 9.26 13.72
C GLY A 176 2.99 8.27 12.69
N ASP A 177 3.57 8.80 11.63
CA ASP A 177 4.23 8.06 10.56
C ASP A 177 5.69 8.49 10.43
N ASP A 178 6.33 8.19 9.31
CA ASP A 178 7.74 8.56 9.09
C ASP A 178 7.95 10.07 9.04
N ASP A 179 6.96 10.82 8.55
CA ASP A 179 7.09 12.24 8.19
C ASP A 179 6.35 13.18 9.11
N SER A 180 5.28 12.70 9.72
CA SER A 180 4.31 13.51 10.43
C SER A 180 3.76 12.85 11.68
N THR A 181 3.20 13.66 12.56
CA THR A 181 2.21 13.24 13.54
C THR A 181 0.86 13.82 13.18
N ALA A 182 -0.23 13.15 13.57
CA ALA A 182 -1.57 13.54 13.19
C ALA A 182 -2.57 13.35 14.32
N LEU A 183 -3.58 14.20 14.32
CA LEU A 183 -4.80 14.04 15.10
C LEU A 183 -5.97 14.11 14.11
N SER A 184 -6.93 13.20 14.21
CA SER A 184 -8.16 13.22 13.43
C SER A 184 -9.38 13.07 14.33
N TRP A 185 -10.52 13.57 13.89
CA TRP A 185 -11.79 13.39 14.59
C TRP A 185 -12.94 13.29 13.60
N ASP A 186 -14.01 12.63 14.03
CA ASP A 186 -15.29 12.62 13.33
C ASP A 186 -16.47 12.51 14.30
N SER A 187 -17.62 13.05 13.90
CA SER A 187 -18.85 12.98 14.66
C SER A 187 -20.09 13.33 13.85
N LEU A 188 -21.25 13.00 14.37
CA LEU A 188 -22.50 13.59 13.89
C LEU A 188 -22.51 15.11 14.16
N LYS A 189 -23.16 15.87 13.26
CA LYS A 189 -23.31 17.34 13.36
C LYS A 189 -23.81 17.80 14.74
N GLY A 190 -24.75 17.05 15.35
CA GLY A 190 -25.31 17.40 16.67
C GLY A 190 -24.30 17.37 17.81
N ASP A 191 -23.23 16.59 17.69
CA ASP A 191 -22.17 16.44 18.68
C ASP A 191 -20.86 17.15 18.30
N ALA A 192 -20.80 17.71 17.09
CA ALA A 192 -19.59 18.24 16.49
C ALA A 192 -18.90 19.31 17.35
N ASP A 193 -19.64 20.22 17.96
CA ASP A 193 -19.07 21.28 18.79
C ASP A 193 -18.33 20.72 20.00
N GLN A 194 -18.88 19.67 20.64
CA GLN A 194 -18.24 19.03 21.77
C GLN A 194 -17.01 18.22 21.35
N VAL A 195 -17.12 17.42 20.29
CA VAL A 195 -16.02 16.58 19.81
C VAL A 195 -14.87 17.46 19.29
N PHE A 196 -15.17 18.52 18.56
CA PHE A 196 -14.19 19.48 18.10
C PHE A 196 -13.46 20.18 19.27
N ALA A 197 -14.20 20.59 20.31
CA ALA A 197 -13.58 21.18 21.50
C ALA A 197 -12.64 20.20 22.22
N LEU A 198 -12.99 18.90 22.27
CA LEU A 198 -12.15 17.85 22.83
C LEU A 198 -10.90 17.60 21.96
N ALA A 199 -11.06 17.57 20.64
CA ALA A 199 -9.94 17.44 19.71
C ALA A 199 -8.94 18.60 19.86
N LEU A 200 -9.43 19.84 19.99
CA LEU A 200 -8.59 21.01 20.27
C LEU A 200 -7.92 20.94 21.64
N ASP A 201 -8.61 20.45 22.68
CA ASP A 201 -8.02 20.32 24.00
C ASP A 201 -6.92 19.22 24.02
N LEU A 202 -7.12 18.11 23.29
CA LEU A 202 -6.07 17.11 23.08
C LEU A 202 -4.90 17.66 22.28
N LEU A 203 -5.15 18.46 21.26
CA LEU A 203 -4.10 19.09 20.45
C LEU A 203 -3.24 20.05 21.28
N LEU A 204 -3.86 20.83 22.17
CA LEU A 204 -3.18 21.94 22.84
C LEU A 204 -2.74 21.60 24.27
N HIS A 205 -3.42 20.68 24.95
CA HIS A 205 -3.24 20.39 26.37
C HIS A 205 -3.29 18.89 26.71
N PRO A 206 -2.54 18.02 25.99
CA PRO A 206 -2.50 16.60 26.31
C PRO A 206 -1.88 16.35 27.69
N LYS A 207 -2.32 15.27 28.36
CA LYS A 207 -1.85 14.97 29.72
C LYS A 207 -0.57 14.14 29.74
N PHE A 208 -0.43 13.15 28.91
CA PHE A 208 0.57 12.08 28.95
C PHE A 208 0.77 11.48 30.34
N ASN A 209 0.39 10.23 30.53
CA ASN A 209 0.59 9.55 31.81
C ASN A 209 1.45 8.28 31.66
N GLN A 210 2.06 7.86 32.78
CA GLN A 210 2.99 6.75 32.83
C GLN A 210 2.32 5.41 32.47
N GLU A 211 1.10 5.18 32.96
CA GLU A 211 0.36 3.94 32.75
C GLU A 211 0.05 3.69 31.25
N LYS A 212 -0.42 4.71 30.55
CA LYS A 212 -0.73 4.60 29.11
C LYS A 212 0.55 4.47 28.27
N LEU A 213 1.66 5.12 28.68
CA LEU A 213 2.95 4.88 28.05
C LEU A 213 3.43 3.43 28.25
N GLU A 214 3.32 2.88 29.46
CA GLU A 214 3.71 1.49 29.73
C GLU A 214 2.86 0.50 28.93
N LEU A 215 1.57 0.75 28.79
CA LEU A 215 0.68 -0.05 27.95
C LEU A 215 1.11 0.00 26.47
N ALA A 216 1.40 1.20 25.94
CA ALA A 216 1.89 1.37 24.59
C ALA A 216 3.23 0.65 24.37
N GLN A 217 4.16 0.75 25.33
CA GLN A 217 5.45 0.02 25.29
C GLN A 217 5.25 -1.50 25.30
N GLN A 218 4.29 -2.04 26.04
CA GLN A 218 3.98 -3.48 26.06
C GLN A 218 3.40 -3.95 24.71
N GLN A 219 2.51 -3.16 24.12
CA GLN A 219 1.93 -3.46 22.80
C GLN A 219 3.01 -3.44 21.71
N GLU A 220 3.86 -2.41 21.70
CA GLU A 220 4.96 -2.29 20.76
C GLU A 220 5.99 -3.42 20.94
N ALA A 221 6.34 -3.76 22.18
CA ALA A 221 7.23 -4.89 22.47
C ALA A 221 6.68 -6.22 21.93
N THR A 222 5.36 -6.43 21.99
CA THR A 222 4.72 -7.59 21.40
C THR A 222 4.85 -7.59 19.87
N GLY A 223 4.70 -6.44 19.23
CA GLY A 223 4.94 -6.26 17.80
C GLY A 223 6.38 -6.59 17.41
N ILE A 224 7.34 -6.07 18.18
CA ILE A 224 8.78 -6.29 17.93
C ILE A 224 9.14 -7.78 18.01
N VAL A 225 8.71 -8.51 19.04
CA VAL A 225 9.04 -9.95 19.17
C VAL A 225 8.37 -10.80 18.09
N ARG A 226 7.31 -10.32 17.47
CA ARG A 226 6.59 -11.01 16.40
C ARG A 226 6.89 -10.50 15.00
N ARG A 227 7.77 -9.50 14.85
CA ARG A 227 8.06 -8.86 13.56
C ARG A 227 8.66 -9.79 12.50
N ASN A 228 9.08 -10.99 12.88
CA ASN A 228 9.60 -12.01 11.99
C ASN A 228 8.61 -13.18 11.76
N ASP A 229 7.34 -13.02 12.15
CA ASP A 229 6.32 -14.05 11.91
C ASP A 229 5.88 -14.09 10.42
N ASP A 230 5.82 -12.96 9.76
CA ASP A 230 5.31 -12.82 8.38
C ASP A 230 6.46 -12.57 7.38
N GLU A 231 6.52 -13.41 6.33
CA GLU A 231 7.60 -13.36 5.33
C GLU A 231 7.57 -12.09 4.47
N SER A 232 6.39 -11.53 4.24
CA SER A 232 6.25 -10.31 3.42
C SER A 232 6.68 -9.09 4.22
N ALA A 233 6.34 -9.02 5.51
CA ALA A 233 6.80 -7.96 6.41
C ALA A 233 8.33 -7.99 6.60
N ILE A 234 8.93 -9.18 6.67
CA ILE A 234 10.39 -9.35 6.69
C ILE A 234 10.98 -8.80 5.39
N ALA A 235 10.46 -9.24 4.24
CA ALA A 235 10.98 -8.84 2.94
C ALA A 235 10.91 -7.32 2.75
N GLU A 236 9.78 -6.68 3.06
CA GLU A 236 9.62 -5.23 2.99
C GLU A 236 10.61 -4.47 3.86
N ARG A 237 10.78 -4.90 5.11
CA ARG A 237 11.68 -4.27 6.06
C ARG A 237 13.15 -4.39 5.65
N GLU A 238 13.57 -5.58 5.24
CA GLU A 238 14.97 -5.83 4.91
C GLU A 238 15.33 -5.29 3.53
N SER A 239 14.40 -5.27 2.57
CA SER A 239 14.61 -4.62 1.28
C SER A 239 14.77 -3.10 1.41
N ALA A 240 14.01 -2.45 2.29
CA ALA A 240 14.19 -1.03 2.59
C ALA A 240 15.62 -0.75 3.10
N LYS A 241 16.19 -1.62 3.97
CA LYS A 241 17.57 -1.49 4.43
C LYS A 241 18.61 -1.63 3.30
N LEU A 242 18.33 -2.48 2.31
CA LEU A 242 19.19 -2.58 1.12
C LEU A 242 19.15 -1.30 0.29
N ILE A 243 17.99 -0.67 0.15
CA ILE A 243 17.77 0.51 -0.68
C ILE A 243 18.34 1.77 -0.02
N TYR A 244 17.97 2.02 1.25
CA TYR A 244 18.24 3.27 1.94
C TYR A 244 19.45 3.19 2.89
N GLY A 245 19.93 1.96 3.16
CA GLY A 245 21.01 1.71 4.13
C GLY A 245 20.50 1.50 5.56
N VAL A 246 21.21 0.66 6.31
CA VAL A 246 20.82 0.23 7.67
C VAL A 246 20.78 1.36 8.72
N ASN A 247 21.50 2.46 8.47
CA ASN A 247 21.57 3.62 9.36
C ASN A 247 20.65 4.77 8.92
N SER A 248 19.87 4.56 7.86
CA SER A 248 18.95 5.57 7.35
C SER A 248 17.80 5.83 8.33
N PRO A 249 17.33 7.08 8.47
CA PRO A 249 16.10 7.34 9.22
C PRO A 249 14.86 6.62 8.63
N TYR A 250 14.87 6.30 7.33
CA TYR A 250 13.79 5.58 6.66
C TYR A 250 13.77 4.06 6.89
N THR A 251 14.82 3.53 7.53
CA THR A 251 14.93 2.09 7.86
C THR A 251 15.08 1.84 9.34
N ARG A 252 15.01 2.92 10.14
CA ARG A 252 15.08 2.85 11.58
C ARG A 252 13.91 2.05 12.13
N GLN A 253 14.21 1.07 12.96
CA GLN A 253 13.21 0.22 13.59
C GLN A 253 13.19 0.45 15.10
N PRO A 254 12.00 0.43 15.74
CA PRO A 254 11.94 0.33 17.19
C PRO A 254 12.53 -1.00 17.65
N GLU A 255 13.26 -0.96 18.75
CA GLU A 255 13.84 -2.12 19.42
C GLU A 255 13.37 -2.15 20.88
N LEU A 256 13.39 -3.34 21.51
CA LEU A 256 12.98 -3.47 22.92
C LEU A 256 13.75 -2.51 23.85
N ALA A 257 15.02 -2.24 23.53
CA ALA A 257 15.85 -1.32 24.29
C ALA A 257 15.44 0.15 24.08
N THR A 258 15.19 0.56 22.83
CA THR A 258 14.87 1.95 22.50
C THR A 258 13.49 2.33 23.02
N ILE A 259 12.45 1.51 22.76
CA ILE A 259 11.10 1.76 23.30
C ILE A 259 11.09 1.77 24.83
N GLY A 260 11.85 0.86 25.47
CA GLY A 260 11.99 0.80 26.93
C GLY A 260 12.68 2.01 27.55
N SER A 261 13.40 2.82 26.77
CA SER A 261 14.08 4.02 27.21
C SER A 261 13.23 5.29 27.12
N VAL A 262 12.09 5.23 26.43
CA VAL A 262 11.18 6.37 26.25
C VAL A 262 10.45 6.66 27.55
N THR A 263 10.39 7.93 27.93
CA THR A 263 9.75 8.44 29.14
C THR A 263 8.58 9.37 28.81
N VAL A 264 7.74 9.65 29.81
CA VAL A 264 6.66 10.66 29.68
C VAL A 264 7.21 12.04 29.31
N ASP A 265 8.40 12.38 29.81
CA ASP A 265 9.02 13.68 29.49
C ASP A 265 9.51 13.73 28.02
N ASP A 266 9.91 12.59 27.45
CA ASP A 266 10.21 12.51 26.01
C ASP A 266 8.94 12.77 25.16
N LEU A 267 7.77 12.22 25.59
CA LEU A 267 6.50 12.46 24.91
C LEU A 267 6.10 13.94 24.95
N LYS A 268 6.24 14.58 26.12
CA LYS A 268 5.97 16.02 26.28
C LYS A 268 6.89 16.86 25.42
N ALA A 269 8.19 16.57 25.46
CA ALA A 269 9.20 17.28 24.66
C ALA A 269 8.93 17.14 23.15
N TRP A 270 8.49 15.95 22.72
CA TRP A 270 8.09 15.72 21.32
C TRP A 270 6.87 16.56 20.96
N HIS A 271 5.85 16.58 21.80
CA HIS A 271 4.65 17.37 21.59
C HIS A 271 4.97 18.88 21.49
N GLU A 272 5.73 19.43 22.42
CA GLU A 272 6.16 20.84 22.41
C GLU A 272 6.99 21.20 21.15
N LYS A 273 7.85 20.28 20.72
CA LYS A 273 8.66 20.45 19.50
C LYS A 273 7.77 20.52 18.26
N THR A 274 6.79 19.61 18.14
CA THR A 274 6.00 19.42 16.91
C THR A 274 4.87 20.42 16.80
N ILE A 275 4.17 20.75 17.89
CA ILE A 275 3.09 21.75 17.89
C ILE A 275 3.57 23.17 17.52
N GLY A 276 4.86 23.44 17.67
CA GLY A 276 5.50 24.68 17.21
C GLY A 276 5.80 24.71 15.70
N GLY A 277 5.49 23.65 14.97
CA GLY A 277 5.64 23.56 13.52
C GLY A 277 4.47 24.18 12.74
N LYS A 278 4.52 24.07 11.42
CA LYS A 278 3.43 24.52 10.54
C LYS A 278 2.31 23.48 10.58
N LEU A 279 1.26 23.73 11.36
CA LEU A 279 0.08 22.88 11.38
C LEU A 279 -0.73 23.07 10.10
N ILE A 280 -1.24 21.95 9.56
CA ILE A 280 -2.19 21.94 8.45
C ILE A 280 -3.46 21.25 8.95
N ILE A 281 -4.59 21.95 8.85
CA ILE A 281 -5.87 21.53 9.41
C ILE A 281 -6.87 21.41 8.27
N GLY A 282 -7.50 20.25 8.13
CA GLY A 282 -8.61 20.03 7.23
C GLY A 282 -9.91 19.80 8.01
N ILE A 283 -11.01 20.37 7.53
CA ILE A 283 -12.35 20.08 8.05
C ILE A 283 -13.30 19.87 6.88
N SER A 284 -14.02 18.77 6.89
CA SER A 284 -15.04 18.40 5.90
C SER A 284 -16.37 18.11 6.58
N GLY A 285 -17.49 18.40 5.89
CA GLY A 285 -18.82 18.02 6.31
C GLY A 285 -19.82 19.15 6.44
N ASP A 286 -20.89 18.90 7.21
CA ASP A 286 -22.04 19.81 7.35
C ASP A 286 -21.84 20.84 8.48
N PHE A 287 -21.14 21.91 8.16
CA PHE A 287 -20.84 23.01 9.08
C PHE A 287 -21.03 24.39 8.43
N ASP A 288 -21.10 25.43 9.26
CA ASP A 288 -20.98 26.83 8.82
C ASP A 288 -19.49 27.22 8.78
N PRO A 289 -18.94 27.48 7.59
CA PRO A 289 -17.50 27.77 7.43
C PRO A 289 -17.07 29.06 8.16
N VAL A 290 -17.96 30.04 8.34
CA VAL A 290 -17.65 31.28 9.09
C VAL A 290 -17.52 30.99 10.58
N ALA A 291 -18.44 30.18 11.13
CA ALA A 291 -18.41 29.80 12.54
C ALA A 291 -17.20 28.95 12.89
N ILE A 292 -16.86 27.96 12.04
CA ILE A 292 -15.68 27.08 12.25
C ILE A 292 -14.39 27.90 12.11
N GLU A 293 -14.27 28.75 11.10
CA GLU A 293 -13.10 29.64 10.94
C GLU A 293 -12.91 30.52 12.19
N ALA A 294 -13.97 31.11 12.72
CA ALA A 294 -13.89 31.94 13.93
C ALA A 294 -13.41 31.16 15.15
N LYS A 295 -13.89 29.90 15.35
CA LYS A 295 -13.45 29.01 16.42
C LYS A 295 -11.96 28.65 16.29
N LEU A 296 -11.51 28.28 15.08
CA LEU A 296 -10.12 27.95 14.81
C LEU A 296 -9.20 29.16 15.06
N ARG A 297 -9.58 30.35 14.59
CA ARG A 297 -8.82 31.57 14.83
C ARG A 297 -8.69 31.86 16.33
N ALA A 298 -9.79 31.76 17.06
CA ALA A 298 -9.79 32.01 18.50
C ALA A 298 -8.88 31.03 19.26
N ALA A 299 -8.81 29.76 18.84
CA ALA A 299 -8.00 28.72 19.48
C ALA A 299 -6.53 28.79 19.09
N LEU A 300 -6.19 29.16 17.85
CA LEU A 300 -4.89 28.90 17.25
C LEU A 300 -4.06 30.15 16.93
N GLU A 301 -4.68 31.32 16.72
CA GLU A 301 -3.92 32.55 16.37
C GLU A 301 -3.00 33.03 17.50
N GLY A 302 -3.24 32.61 18.73
CA GLY A 302 -2.38 32.88 19.88
C GLY A 302 -1.13 32.00 19.99
N LEU A 303 -1.05 30.94 19.18
CA LEU A 303 0.14 30.09 19.16
C LEU A 303 1.35 30.84 18.56
N PRO A 304 2.57 30.44 18.93
CA PRO A 304 3.78 31.01 18.35
C PRO A 304 3.80 30.91 16.81
N GLN A 305 4.62 31.76 16.19
CA GLN A 305 4.86 31.69 14.74
C GLN A 305 5.36 30.31 14.38
N ALA A 306 4.69 29.65 13.44
CA ALA A 306 5.05 28.35 12.94
C ALA A 306 6.48 28.33 12.36
N LYS A 307 7.28 27.37 12.78
CA LYS A 307 8.60 27.17 12.20
C LYS A 307 8.45 26.48 10.83
N PRO A 308 9.15 26.95 9.79
CA PRO A 308 9.11 26.28 8.51
C PRO A 308 9.72 24.87 8.64
N THR A 309 9.11 23.89 7.97
CA THR A 309 9.69 22.55 7.84
C THR A 309 10.92 22.66 6.94
N PRO A 310 12.11 22.23 7.39
CA PRO A 310 13.29 22.23 6.54
C PRO A 310 13.09 21.37 5.29
N ALA A 311 13.48 21.89 4.12
CA ALA A 311 13.52 21.08 2.92
C ALA A 311 14.52 19.93 3.10
N ARG A 312 14.13 18.72 2.74
CA ARG A 312 15.02 17.55 2.73
C ARG A 312 15.58 17.33 1.35
N HIS A 313 16.85 16.93 1.32
CA HIS A 313 17.57 16.57 0.10
C HIS A 313 18.36 15.29 0.34
N ASP A 314 17.65 14.25 0.80
CA ASP A 314 18.29 12.97 1.10
C ASP A 314 18.74 12.29 -0.20
N VAL A 315 20.00 11.85 -0.21
CA VAL A 315 20.61 11.14 -1.34
C VAL A 315 20.96 9.75 -0.88
N PHE A 316 20.50 8.76 -1.63
CA PHE A 316 20.76 7.35 -1.36
C PHE A 316 21.63 6.75 -2.46
N ALA A 317 22.60 5.93 -2.06
CA ALA A 317 23.46 5.22 -3.01
C ALA A 317 22.70 4.11 -3.77
N GLY A 318 21.56 3.69 -3.23
CA GLY A 318 20.85 2.50 -3.70
C GLY A 318 21.51 1.21 -3.19
N PRO A 319 20.92 0.05 -3.50
CA PRO A 319 21.42 -1.24 -3.05
C PRO A 319 22.73 -1.62 -3.75
N THR A 320 23.58 -2.37 -3.06
CA THR A 320 24.66 -3.13 -3.72
C THR A 320 24.02 -4.28 -4.48
N PRO A 321 24.26 -4.40 -5.80
CA PRO A 321 23.72 -5.51 -6.60
C PRO A 321 24.16 -6.86 -6.05
N GLY A 322 23.26 -7.84 -6.07
CA GLY A 322 23.53 -9.19 -5.57
C GLY A 322 22.25 -9.90 -5.13
N VAL A 323 22.41 -11.13 -4.65
CA VAL A 323 21.34 -11.95 -4.09
C VAL A 323 21.49 -11.99 -2.56
N TYR A 324 20.44 -11.61 -1.87
CA TYR A 324 20.35 -11.60 -0.41
C TYR A 324 19.29 -12.62 0.01
N PHE A 325 19.58 -13.40 1.04
CA PHE A 325 18.69 -14.49 1.43
C PHE A 325 18.44 -14.52 2.93
N ILE A 326 17.17 -14.70 3.28
CA ILE A 326 16.68 -14.94 4.64
C ILE A 326 16.05 -16.32 4.67
N ASP A 327 16.69 -17.26 5.41
CA ASP A 327 16.14 -18.61 5.59
C ASP A 327 15.00 -18.59 6.62
N LYS A 328 13.78 -18.84 6.13
CA LYS A 328 12.57 -18.97 6.93
C LYS A 328 11.95 -20.34 6.67
N GLN A 329 12.26 -21.30 7.56
CA GLN A 329 11.96 -22.72 7.34
C GLN A 329 10.49 -23.11 7.56
N ASP A 330 9.71 -22.24 8.17
CA ASP A 330 8.29 -22.46 8.50
C ASP A 330 7.34 -21.99 7.39
N VAL A 331 7.86 -21.64 6.20
CA VAL A 331 7.06 -21.23 5.03
C VAL A 331 7.24 -22.20 3.86
N ASN A 332 6.21 -22.30 3.01
CA ASN A 332 6.20 -23.12 1.79
C ASN A 332 6.19 -22.27 0.50
N GLN A 333 6.29 -20.97 0.66
CA GLN A 333 6.39 -19.98 -0.41
C GLN A 333 7.65 -19.15 -0.19
N SER A 334 8.13 -18.54 -1.28
CA SER A 334 9.16 -17.53 -1.21
C SER A 334 8.57 -16.18 -1.56
N ASN A 335 8.93 -15.18 -0.76
CA ASN A 335 8.77 -13.79 -1.14
C ASN A 335 10.08 -13.30 -1.76
N VAL A 336 10.03 -12.90 -3.01
CA VAL A 336 11.18 -12.34 -3.74
C VAL A 336 10.93 -10.87 -4.00
N GLU A 337 11.86 -10.03 -3.58
CA GLU A 337 11.85 -8.61 -3.88
C GLU A 337 13.06 -8.23 -4.73
N ILE A 338 12.78 -7.64 -5.89
CA ILE A 338 13.79 -7.09 -6.79
C ILE A 338 13.76 -5.58 -6.59
N VAL A 339 14.82 -5.02 -6.04
CA VAL A 339 14.82 -3.66 -5.51
C VAL A 339 15.96 -2.79 -6.02
N GLY A 340 15.69 -1.51 -6.09
CA GLY A 340 16.63 -0.45 -6.47
C GLY A 340 16.16 0.89 -5.95
N ILE A 341 16.90 1.96 -6.30
CA ILE A 341 16.45 3.31 -5.99
C ILE A 341 15.44 3.78 -7.04
N GLY A 342 14.39 4.43 -6.58
CA GLY A 342 13.37 5.05 -7.42
C GLY A 342 13.60 6.55 -7.57
N THR A 343 12.54 7.34 -7.43
CA THR A 343 12.62 8.81 -7.57
C THR A 343 11.59 9.49 -6.66
N ASP A 344 11.60 10.81 -6.62
CA ASP A 344 10.60 11.64 -5.94
C ASP A 344 9.61 12.27 -6.93
N ARG A 345 8.57 12.90 -6.39
CA ARG A 345 7.51 13.53 -7.19
C ARG A 345 7.91 14.85 -7.88
N HIS A 346 9.06 15.43 -7.53
CA HIS A 346 9.59 16.60 -8.22
C HIS A 346 10.18 16.25 -9.59
N ASN A 347 10.45 14.96 -9.84
CA ASN A 347 10.96 14.50 -11.11
C ASN A 347 9.93 14.73 -12.24
N PRO A 348 10.25 15.50 -13.29
CA PRO A 348 9.32 15.78 -14.37
C PRO A 348 8.89 14.56 -15.18
N ASP A 349 9.63 13.44 -15.08
CA ASP A 349 9.31 12.18 -15.75
C ASP A 349 8.27 11.34 -14.99
N VAL A 350 7.81 11.76 -13.80
CA VAL A 350 6.84 10.99 -12.98
C VAL A 350 5.59 10.56 -13.75
N PRO A 351 4.93 11.40 -14.58
CA PRO A 351 3.80 10.95 -15.37
C PRO A 351 4.15 9.81 -16.36
N THR A 352 5.32 9.89 -16.99
CA THR A 352 5.83 8.86 -17.91
C THR A 352 6.15 7.56 -17.16
N LEU A 353 6.79 7.68 -15.98
CA LEU A 353 7.12 6.55 -15.13
C LEU A 353 5.87 5.86 -14.58
N ALA A 354 4.82 6.61 -14.26
CA ALA A 354 3.54 6.05 -13.85
C ALA A 354 2.91 5.18 -14.96
N VAL A 355 2.95 5.65 -16.22
CA VAL A 355 2.49 4.87 -17.38
C VAL A 355 3.36 3.62 -17.57
N MET A 356 4.69 3.75 -17.47
CA MET A 356 5.62 2.63 -17.56
C MET A 356 5.36 1.58 -16.46
N ASN A 357 5.11 2.01 -15.23
CA ASN A 357 4.76 1.11 -14.11
C ASN A 357 3.48 0.33 -14.40
N GLN A 358 2.47 1.00 -14.98
CA GLN A 358 1.21 0.35 -15.32
C GLN A 358 1.43 -0.75 -16.37
N ILE A 359 2.35 -0.55 -17.31
CA ILE A 359 2.73 -1.55 -18.32
C ILE A 359 3.56 -2.67 -17.70
N LEU A 360 4.52 -2.35 -16.81
CA LEU A 360 5.39 -3.34 -16.19
C LEU A 360 4.65 -4.25 -15.23
N GLY A 361 4.00 -3.68 -14.19
CA GLY A 361 3.48 -4.44 -13.06
C GLY A 361 2.17 -3.93 -12.47
N GLY A 362 1.50 -2.94 -13.08
CA GLY A 362 0.37 -2.21 -12.51
C GLY A 362 -0.99 -2.92 -12.62
N GLY A 363 -1.06 -4.21 -12.92
CA GLY A 363 -2.34 -4.93 -12.96
C GLY A 363 -2.33 -6.16 -13.83
N PHE A 364 -3.51 -6.77 -14.01
CA PHE A 364 -3.67 -8.05 -14.72
C PHE A 364 -3.19 -8.05 -16.18
N ALA A 365 -3.14 -6.91 -16.83
CA ALA A 365 -2.68 -6.78 -18.22
C ALA A 365 -1.20 -6.36 -18.33
N SER A 366 -0.49 -6.24 -17.22
CA SER A 366 0.92 -5.87 -17.17
C SER A 366 1.83 -7.01 -17.67
N ARG A 367 3.04 -6.65 -18.13
CA ARG A 367 4.02 -7.62 -18.63
C ARG A 367 4.40 -8.67 -17.59
N LEU A 368 4.66 -8.25 -16.35
CA LEU A 368 4.97 -9.16 -15.24
C LEU A 368 3.85 -10.15 -14.99
N PHE A 369 2.62 -9.65 -14.83
CA PHE A 369 1.48 -10.52 -14.55
C PHE A 369 1.21 -11.51 -15.69
N GLN A 370 1.21 -11.03 -16.93
CA GLN A 370 0.96 -11.89 -18.09
C GLN A 370 2.06 -12.94 -18.25
N LYS A 371 3.34 -12.57 -18.12
CA LYS A 371 4.45 -13.50 -18.31
C LYS A 371 4.60 -14.47 -17.15
N VAL A 372 4.75 -13.96 -15.91
CA VAL A 372 5.15 -14.78 -14.76
C VAL A 372 3.98 -15.57 -14.19
N ARG A 373 2.79 -14.94 -14.10
CA ARG A 373 1.61 -15.60 -13.53
C ARG A 373 0.75 -16.32 -14.55
N THR A 374 0.38 -15.65 -15.65
CA THR A 374 -0.60 -16.21 -16.60
C THR A 374 0.04 -17.25 -17.52
N GLU A 375 1.16 -16.90 -18.17
CA GLU A 375 1.81 -17.76 -19.16
C GLU A 375 2.60 -18.90 -18.50
N LEU A 376 3.44 -18.57 -17.51
CA LEU A 376 4.34 -19.53 -16.89
C LEU A 376 3.76 -20.20 -15.64
N GLY A 377 2.73 -19.63 -15.01
CA GLY A 377 2.11 -20.17 -13.79
C GLY A 377 3.03 -20.21 -12.57
N LEU A 378 4.09 -19.36 -12.56
CA LEU A 378 5.15 -19.41 -11.57
C LEU A 378 4.83 -18.62 -10.28
N ALA A 379 3.95 -17.62 -10.34
CA ALA A 379 3.68 -16.76 -9.20
C ALA A 379 2.20 -16.66 -8.88
N TYR A 380 1.86 -16.58 -7.60
CA TYR A 380 0.53 -16.21 -7.14
C TYR A 380 0.31 -14.70 -7.29
N GLU A 381 1.30 -13.92 -6.88
CA GLU A 381 1.32 -12.47 -7.00
C GLU A 381 2.62 -12.03 -7.65
N VAL A 382 2.54 -11.10 -8.58
CA VAL A 382 3.69 -10.44 -9.18
C VAL A 382 3.31 -9.06 -9.66
N GLY A 383 4.11 -8.07 -9.28
CA GLY A 383 3.88 -6.68 -9.66
C GLY A 383 4.93 -5.76 -9.08
N GLY A 384 4.84 -4.50 -9.43
CA GLY A 384 5.74 -3.46 -8.93
C GLY A 384 6.15 -2.44 -10.00
N GLY A 385 7.11 -1.61 -9.64
CA GLY A 385 7.61 -0.53 -10.48
C GLY A 385 8.41 0.49 -9.69
N ILE A 386 8.58 1.69 -10.22
CA ILE A 386 9.26 2.82 -9.58
C ILE A 386 8.24 3.59 -8.74
N SER A 387 8.49 3.72 -7.45
CA SER A 387 7.70 4.54 -6.54
C SER A 387 8.16 6.01 -6.55
N PHE A 388 7.28 6.92 -6.10
CA PHE A 388 7.53 8.36 -6.05
C PHE A 388 7.14 8.89 -4.66
N ALA A 389 8.09 9.13 -3.77
CA ALA A 389 7.82 9.81 -2.51
C ALA A 389 7.69 11.32 -2.73
N TYR A 390 7.19 12.04 -1.72
CA TYR A 390 6.96 13.49 -1.85
C TYR A 390 8.24 14.30 -1.75
N ASP A 391 9.18 13.93 -0.88
CA ASP A 391 10.34 14.75 -0.52
C ASP A 391 11.69 14.01 -0.58
N HIS A 392 11.70 12.74 -0.98
CA HIS A 392 12.89 11.94 -1.13
C HIS A 392 12.74 10.90 -2.25
N PRO A 393 13.84 10.36 -2.81
CA PRO A 393 13.76 9.26 -3.75
C PRO A 393 13.13 8.03 -3.08
N ALA A 394 12.02 7.56 -3.64
CA ALA A 394 11.40 6.29 -3.25
C ALA A 394 12.15 5.10 -3.86
N GLU A 395 11.56 3.94 -3.81
CA GLU A 395 12.13 2.68 -4.28
C GLU A 395 11.70 2.32 -5.71
N PHE A 396 12.55 1.61 -6.45
CA PHE A 396 12.12 0.65 -7.44
C PHE A 396 11.90 -0.66 -6.69
N ARG A 397 10.72 -1.25 -6.81
CA ARG A 397 10.40 -2.50 -6.13
C ARG A 397 9.49 -3.36 -6.99
N THR A 398 9.89 -4.63 -7.18
CA THR A 398 9.05 -5.67 -7.80
C THR A 398 8.96 -6.82 -6.82
N VAL A 399 7.73 -7.23 -6.50
CA VAL A 399 7.43 -8.35 -5.59
C VAL A 399 7.01 -9.56 -6.41
N VAL A 400 7.50 -10.75 -6.03
CA VAL A 400 7.09 -12.04 -6.61
C VAL A 400 6.82 -13.01 -5.47
N LEU A 401 5.54 -13.35 -5.26
CA LEU A 401 5.14 -14.43 -4.34
C LEU A 401 5.00 -15.72 -5.13
N THR A 402 5.84 -16.69 -4.81
CA THR A 402 5.96 -17.94 -5.56
C THR A 402 6.10 -19.14 -4.62
N LYS A 403 5.82 -20.35 -5.12
CA LYS A 403 6.13 -21.57 -4.40
C LYS A 403 7.65 -21.74 -4.29
N SER A 404 8.15 -22.25 -3.16
CA SER A 404 9.59 -22.45 -2.94
C SER A 404 10.31 -23.14 -4.10
N PRO A 405 9.81 -24.22 -4.73
CA PRO A 405 10.48 -24.86 -5.88
C PRO A 405 10.52 -23.99 -7.14
N SER A 406 9.69 -22.97 -7.24
CA SER A 406 9.62 -22.09 -8.42
C SER A 406 10.40 -20.78 -8.25
N THR A 407 11.06 -20.57 -7.11
CA THR A 407 11.70 -19.28 -6.75
C THR A 407 12.67 -18.79 -7.82
N VAL A 408 13.58 -19.64 -8.26
CA VAL A 408 14.61 -19.26 -9.26
C VAL A 408 14.00 -18.93 -10.62
N ASP A 409 13.07 -19.77 -11.09
CA ASP A 409 12.44 -19.57 -12.39
C ASP A 409 11.55 -18.31 -12.40
N ALA A 410 10.78 -18.09 -11.33
CA ALA A 410 9.94 -16.91 -11.18
C ALA A 410 10.80 -15.62 -11.12
N THR A 411 11.90 -15.65 -10.38
CA THR A 411 12.85 -14.54 -10.28
C THR A 411 13.48 -14.22 -11.65
N LYS A 412 13.96 -15.24 -12.38
CA LYS A 412 14.50 -15.08 -13.75
C LYS A 412 13.48 -14.50 -14.72
N ALA A 413 12.24 -14.98 -14.65
CA ALA A 413 11.17 -14.49 -15.49
C ALA A 413 10.84 -13.01 -15.19
N ALA A 414 10.80 -12.62 -13.93
CA ALA A 414 10.55 -11.24 -13.52
C ALA A 414 11.70 -10.31 -13.95
N LEU A 415 12.96 -10.70 -13.72
CA LEU A 415 14.14 -9.97 -14.20
C LEU A 415 14.15 -9.81 -15.72
N GLY A 416 13.71 -10.86 -16.45
CA GLY A 416 13.58 -10.82 -17.90
C GLY A 416 12.57 -9.78 -18.40
N GLU A 417 11.45 -9.59 -17.70
CA GLU A 417 10.46 -8.56 -18.04
C GLU A 417 10.93 -7.15 -17.64
N ILE A 418 11.62 -7.00 -16.51
CA ILE A 418 12.24 -5.73 -16.12
C ILE A 418 13.29 -5.30 -17.16
N ALA A 419 14.21 -6.18 -17.51
CA ALA A 419 15.20 -5.93 -18.58
C ALA A 419 14.53 -5.70 -19.94
N GLY A 420 13.40 -6.34 -20.17
CA GLY A 420 12.58 -6.19 -21.36
C GLY A 420 12.07 -4.77 -21.59
N LEU A 421 11.96 -3.94 -20.56
CA LEU A 421 11.55 -2.52 -20.72
C LEU A 421 12.54 -1.71 -21.57
N THR A 422 13.82 -2.06 -21.54
CA THR A 422 14.86 -1.36 -22.32
C THR A 422 15.13 -2.00 -23.69
N SER A 423 14.71 -3.25 -23.91
CA SER A 423 15.05 -4.04 -25.10
C SER A 423 13.85 -4.39 -26.00
N LYS A 424 12.66 -4.47 -25.43
CA LYS A 424 11.39 -4.72 -26.15
C LYS A 424 10.64 -3.40 -26.35
N PRO A 425 10.23 -3.04 -27.56
CA PRO A 425 9.52 -1.78 -27.79
C PRO A 425 8.19 -1.76 -27.01
N PHE A 426 7.80 -0.57 -26.56
CA PHE A 426 6.45 -0.33 -26.10
C PHE A 426 5.49 -0.23 -27.29
N THR A 427 4.27 -0.70 -27.12
CA THR A 427 3.25 -0.65 -28.16
C THR A 427 2.21 0.43 -27.85
N GLU A 428 1.58 0.98 -28.90
CA GLU A 428 0.47 1.93 -28.75
C GLU A 428 -0.71 1.33 -27.97
N THR A 429 -0.92 0.02 -28.08
CA THR A 429 -1.96 -0.71 -27.34
C THR A 429 -1.65 -0.74 -25.83
N GLU A 430 -0.40 -0.99 -25.44
CA GLU A 430 0.02 -0.94 -24.03
C GLU A 430 -0.11 0.48 -23.50
N LEU A 431 0.35 1.48 -24.25
CA LEU A 431 0.25 2.88 -23.89
C LEU A 431 -1.20 3.31 -23.67
N ALA A 432 -2.08 3.04 -24.65
CA ALA A 432 -3.49 3.41 -24.58
C ALA A 432 -4.18 2.78 -23.35
N ARG A 433 -3.95 1.47 -23.12
CA ARG A 433 -4.51 0.75 -21.97
C ARG A 433 -3.99 1.29 -20.65
N ALA A 434 -2.69 1.54 -20.54
CA ALA A 434 -2.09 2.06 -19.32
C ALA A 434 -2.61 3.47 -18.97
N LYS A 435 -2.73 4.34 -19.97
CA LYS A 435 -3.32 5.69 -19.80
C LYS A 435 -4.78 5.62 -19.38
N ASP A 436 -5.58 4.77 -20.02
CA ASP A 436 -6.99 4.59 -19.70
C ASP A 436 -7.16 4.13 -18.24
N ASN A 437 -6.39 3.12 -17.81
CA ASN A 437 -6.39 2.65 -16.43
C ASN A 437 -6.01 3.74 -15.43
N LEU A 438 -4.95 4.50 -15.71
CA LEU A 438 -4.47 5.55 -14.81
C LEU A 438 -5.48 6.71 -14.73
N LEU A 439 -6.02 7.16 -15.85
CA LEU A 439 -6.98 8.26 -15.89
C LEU A 439 -8.31 7.88 -15.23
N THR A 440 -8.77 6.65 -15.45
CA THR A 440 -9.98 6.13 -14.78
C THR A 440 -9.74 6.00 -13.26
N SER A 441 -8.61 5.39 -12.86
CA SER A 441 -8.25 5.26 -11.44
C SER A 441 -8.05 6.60 -10.75
N PHE A 442 -7.58 7.62 -11.50
CA PHE A 442 -7.43 8.98 -10.99
C PHE A 442 -8.76 9.58 -10.55
N LEU A 443 -9.83 9.38 -11.33
CA LEU A 443 -11.17 9.85 -10.94
C LEU A 443 -11.65 9.21 -9.64
N PHE A 444 -11.50 7.89 -9.48
CA PHE A 444 -11.89 7.19 -8.26
C PHE A 444 -11.00 7.52 -7.05
N ARG A 445 -9.79 8.03 -7.29
CA ARG A 445 -8.89 8.48 -6.21
C ARG A 445 -9.37 9.78 -5.57
N TYR A 446 -10.10 10.61 -6.31
CA TYR A 446 -10.57 11.93 -5.90
C TYR A 446 -12.09 12.11 -6.09
N ASP A 447 -12.85 11.00 -5.94
CA ASP A 447 -14.30 10.96 -6.16
C ASP A 447 -15.12 11.50 -4.99
N THR A 448 -14.51 11.71 -3.82
CA THR A 448 -15.15 12.31 -2.64
C THR A 448 -14.45 13.60 -2.24
N ARG A 449 -15.20 14.50 -1.58
CA ARG A 449 -14.68 15.76 -1.05
C ARG A 449 -13.56 15.53 -0.03
N ASP A 450 -13.71 14.52 0.84
CA ASP A 450 -12.68 14.16 1.84
C ASP A 450 -11.36 13.72 1.19
N LYS A 451 -11.42 12.96 0.09
CA LYS A 451 -10.20 12.54 -0.63
C LYS A 451 -9.49 13.73 -1.30
N VAL A 452 -10.27 14.69 -1.82
CA VAL A 452 -9.71 15.94 -2.36
C VAL A 452 -9.08 16.76 -1.26
N LEU A 453 -9.76 16.92 -0.12
CA LEU A 453 -9.26 17.63 1.05
C LEU A 453 -7.94 17.02 1.55
N ALA A 454 -7.91 15.71 1.81
CA ALA A 454 -6.71 15.02 2.30
C ALA A 454 -5.52 15.15 1.36
N GLU A 455 -5.74 15.13 0.04
CA GLU A 455 -4.65 15.36 -0.92
C GLU A 455 -4.20 16.83 -0.93
N ARG A 456 -5.10 17.80 -0.78
CA ARG A 456 -4.73 19.22 -0.66
C ARG A 456 -3.91 19.50 0.60
N GLU A 457 -4.27 18.91 1.72
CA GLU A 457 -3.47 18.97 2.96
C GLU A 457 -2.06 18.40 2.75
N ARG A 458 -1.96 17.24 2.10
CA ARG A 458 -0.69 16.58 1.83
C ARG A 458 0.19 17.38 0.85
N LEU A 459 -0.39 17.93 -0.20
CA LEU A 459 0.35 18.79 -1.14
C LEU A 459 0.85 20.07 -0.46
N GLU A 460 0.03 20.69 0.43
CA GLU A 460 0.44 21.82 1.26
C GLU A 460 1.58 21.45 2.21
N PHE A 461 1.48 20.26 2.83
CA PHE A 461 2.49 19.76 3.78
C PHE A 461 3.87 19.65 3.13
N TYR A 462 3.93 19.13 1.91
CA TYR A 462 5.20 18.97 1.18
C TYR A 462 5.55 20.15 0.27
N GLY A 463 4.74 21.22 0.27
CA GLY A 463 5.01 22.45 -0.49
C GLY A 463 4.79 22.32 -1.99
N TYR A 464 3.91 21.45 -2.44
CA TYR A 464 3.53 21.33 -3.86
C TYR A 464 2.58 22.43 -4.30
N PRO A 465 2.60 22.80 -5.60
CA PRO A 465 1.65 23.78 -6.15
C PRO A 465 0.19 23.33 -6.00
N ALA A 466 -0.71 24.28 -5.84
CA ALA A 466 -2.14 24.00 -5.69
C ALA A 466 -2.77 23.31 -6.92
N ASP A 467 -2.21 23.51 -8.11
CA ASP A 467 -2.64 22.91 -9.38
C ASP A 467 -1.88 21.63 -9.75
N TYR A 468 -1.17 21.03 -8.78
CA TYR A 468 -0.36 19.82 -9.03
C TYR A 468 -1.16 18.67 -9.64
N LEU A 469 -2.39 18.42 -9.15
CA LEU A 469 -3.22 17.32 -9.64
C LEU A 469 -3.64 17.52 -11.10
N GLU A 470 -4.05 18.71 -11.43
CA GLU A 470 -4.49 19.09 -12.77
C GLU A 470 -3.30 19.02 -13.76
N THR A 471 -2.15 19.53 -13.33
CA THR A 471 -0.91 19.51 -14.12
C THR A 471 -0.43 18.06 -14.33
N TYR A 472 -0.45 17.23 -13.28
CA TYR A 472 -0.09 15.82 -13.36
C TYR A 472 -1.00 15.04 -14.31
N LYS A 473 -2.35 15.22 -14.19
CA LYS A 473 -3.31 14.60 -15.09
C LYS A 473 -3.06 14.99 -16.55
N ALA A 474 -2.90 16.28 -16.82
CA ALA A 474 -2.63 16.79 -18.17
C ALA A 474 -1.30 16.27 -18.74
N ALA A 475 -0.30 16.04 -17.90
CA ALA A 475 0.97 15.44 -18.30
C ALA A 475 0.81 13.94 -18.64
N LEU A 476 0.03 13.18 -17.85
CA LEU A 476 -0.30 11.77 -18.16
C LEU A 476 -0.94 11.62 -19.54
N GLU A 477 -1.87 12.49 -19.88
CA GLU A 477 -2.57 12.49 -21.17
C GLU A 477 -1.63 12.67 -22.36
N LYS A 478 -0.52 13.35 -22.18
CA LYS A 478 0.46 13.67 -23.23
C LYS A 478 1.57 12.65 -23.41
N VAL A 479 1.72 11.68 -22.52
CA VAL A 479 2.78 10.64 -22.60
C VAL A 479 2.69 9.90 -23.91
N THR A 480 3.84 9.71 -24.57
CA THR A 480 4.00 8.99 -25.85
C THR A 480 4.87 7.72 -25.68
N VAL A 481 4.86 6.85 -26.67
CA VAL A 481 5.77 5.67 -26.72
C VAL A 481 7.23 6.12 -26.69
N ALA A 482 7.58 7.20 -27.37
CA ALA A 482 8.95 7.72 -27.38
C ALA A 482 9.38 8.20 -25.96
N ASP A 483 8.46 8.75 -25.17
CA ASP A 483 8.74 9.10 -23.77
C ASP A 483 8.99 7.85 -22.92
N LEU A 484 8.22 6.78 -23.12
CA LEU A 484 8.42 5.52 -22.43
C LEU A 484 9.78 4.90 -22.76
N ASP A 485 10.17 4.86 -24.04
CA ASP A 485 11.48 4.35 -24.48
C ASP A 485 12.65 5.15 -23.89
N ARG A 486 12.49 6.48 -23.82
CA ARG A 486 13.47 7.38 -23.19
C ARG A 486 13.56 7.13 -21.69
N ALA A 487 12.42 7.06 -21.01
CA ALA A 487 12.35 6.85 -19.56
C ALA A 487 12.89 5.47 -19.17
N ALA A 488 12.54 4.41 -19.90
CA ALA A 488 13.06 3.08 -19.64
C ALA A 488 14.60 3.05 -19.67
N LYS A 489 15.23 3.63 -20.71
CA LYS A 489 16.68 3.73 -20.81
C LYS A 489 17.32 4.57 -19.70
N LYS A 490 16.61 5.58 -19.20
CA LYS A 490 17.11 6.50 -18.15
C LYS A 490 17.00 5.91 -16.75
N TYR A 491 15.94 5.15 -16.45
CA TYR A 491 15.63 4.76 -15.09
C TYR A 491 15.72 3.26 -14.81
N ILE A 492 15.71 2.40 -15.84
CA ILE A 492 15.76 0.96 -15.65
C ILE A 492 17.19 0.45 -15.86
N HIS A 493 17.80 0.03 -14.76
CA HIS A 493 19.18 -0.46 -14.71
C HIS A 493 19.20 -1.83 -14.01
N PRO A 494 18.91 -2.93 -14.73
CA PRO A 494 18.84 -4.27 -14.12
C PRO A 494 20.14 -4.71 -13.43
N ASP A 495 21.27 -4.19 -13.88
CA ASP A 495 22.61 -4.42 -13.33
C ASP A 495 22.86 -3.73 -11.97
N LYS A 496 21.97 -2.82 -11.57
CA LYS A 496 22.03 -2.09 -10.27
C LYS A 496 20.99 -2.57 -9.26
N LEU A 497 20.21 -3.60 -9.58
CA LEU A 497 19.20 -4.12 -8.70
C LEU A 497 19.77 -5.15 -7.72
N ALA A 498 19.24 -5.18 -6.51
CA ALA A 498 19.42 -6.27 -5.57
C ALA A 498 18.17 -7.17 -5.55
N ILE A 499 18.40 -8.44 -5.25
CA ILE A 499 17.34 -9.44 -5.11
C ILE A 499 17.34 -9.92 -3.67
N LEU A 500 16.27 -9.68 -2.94
CA LEU A 500 16.05 -10.25 -1.62
C LEU A 500 15.08 -11.42 -1.73
N VAL A 501 15.44 -12.54 -1.14
CA VAL A 501 14.58 -13.73 -1.08
C VAL A 501 14.35 -14.10 0.38
N VAL A 502 13.11 -14.20 0.80
CA VAL A 502 12.70 -14.79 2.08
C VAL A 502 12.01 -16.11 1.77
N GLY A 503 12.52 -17.22 2.28
CA GLY A 503 11.94 -18.52 1.97
C GLY A 503 12.67 -19.69 2.64
N ASN A 504 12.18 -20.90 2.39
CA ASN A 504 12.70 -22.13 2.99
C ASN A 504 13.82 -22.72 2.13
N ALA A 505 15.08 -22.57 2.57
CA ALA A 505 16.26 -22.99 1.82
C ALA A 505 16.22 -24.45 1.31
N PRO A 506 15.86 -25.47 2.12
CA PRO A 506 15.73 -26.85 1.66
C PRO A 506 14.73 -27.08 0.52
N GLU A 507 13.72 -26.22 0.39
CA GLU A 507 12.64 -26.37 -0.60
C GLU A 507 12.90 -25.58 -1.90
N ILE A 508 13.84 -24.63 -1.89
CA ILE A 508 14.23 -23.86 -3.09
C ILE A 508 15.14 -24.74 -3.96
N LYS A 509 14.56 -25.30 -5.05
CA LYS A 509 15.25 -26.21 -5.97
C LYS A 509 14.86 -25.88 -7.41
N PRO A 510 15.81 -25.46 -8.27
CA PRO A 510 17.24 -25.29 -8.02
C PRO A 510 17.55 -24.22 -6.98
N GLY A 511 18.76 -24.25 -6.41
CA GLY A 511 19.21 -23.28 -5.41
C GLY A 511 19.40 -21.87 -5.99
N LEU A 512 19.49 -20.87 -5.12
CA LEU A 512 19.60 -19.45 -5.54
C LEU A 512 20.88 -19.15 -6.33
N ASP A 513 21.93 -19.96 -6.19
CA ASP A 513 23.16 -19.83 -7.00
C ASP A 513 22.88 -19.98 -8.51
N ASP A 514 21.83 -20.70 -8.90
CA ASP A 514 21.40 -20.85 -10.29
C ASP A 514 20.83 -19.56 -10.92
N LEU A 515 20.61 -18.52 -10.12
CA LEU A 515 20.35 -17.17 -10.64
C LEU A 515 21.54 -16.63 -11.43
N ASN A 516 22.77 -17.09 -11.13
CA ASN A 516 24.02 -16.65 -11.72
C ASN A 516 24.28 -15.13 -11.56
N LEU A 517 23.89 -14.57 -10.41
CA LEU A 517 24.03 -13.15 -10.08
C LEU A 517 25.07 -12.90 -8.98
N GLY A 518 26.03 -13.81 -8.83
CA GLY A 518 27.09 -13.74 -7.82
C GLY A 518 26.78 -14.57 -6.57
N THR A 519 27.53 -14.30 -5.51
CA THR A 519 27.39 -15.01 -4.23
C THR A 519 26.07 -14.64 -3.55
N VAL A 520 25.39 -15.64 -2.98
CA VAL A 520 24.21 -15.43 -2.13
C VAL A 520 24.66 -14.96 -0.73
N HIS A 521 24.18 -13.80 -0.32
CA HIS A 521 24.50 -13.17 0.96
C HIS A 521 23.42 -13.49 1.99
N PRO A 522 23.73 -14.21 3.09
CA PRO A 522 22.77 -14.41 4.16
C PRO A 522 22.48 -13.11 4.90
N VAL A 523 21.22 -12.87 5.23
CA VAL A 523 20.78 -11.72 6.02
C VAL A 523 20.31 -12.19 7.39
N ASP A 524 20.89 -11.60 8.44
CA ASP A 524 20.50 -11.89 9.83
C ASP A 524 19.35 -10.98 10.25
N ILE A 525 18.24 -11.58 10.66
CA ILE A 525 17.03 -10.90 11.16
C ILE A 525 16.84 -11.11 12.67
N THR A 526 17.86 -11.54 13.39
CA THR A 526 17.78 -11.76 14.84
C THR A 526 17.36 -10.49 15.55
N ILE A 527 16.32 -10.61 16.40
CA ILE A 527 15.82 -9.49 17.20
C ILE A 527 16.78 -9.24 18.37
N PRO A 528 17.37 -8.04 18.48
CA PRO A 528 18.27 -7.74 19.59
C PRO A 528 17.55 -7.78 20.94
N MET A 529 18.04 -8.57 21.87
CA MET A 529 17.52 -8.62 23.23
C MET A 529 18.25 -7.60 24.11
N PRO A 530 17.53 -6.85 24.97
CA PRO A 530 18.17 -5.91 25.89
C PRO A 530 19.09 -6.63 26.85
N LYS A 531 20.28 -6.06 27.12
CA LYS A 531 21.30 -6.66 28.03
C LYS A 531 20.80 -6.86 29.46
N ASN A 532 19.84 -6.03 29.90
CA ASN A 532 19.16 -6.16 31.20
C ASN A 532 17.63 -6.12 30.94
N PRO A 533 16.96 -7.26 30.77
CA PRO A 533 15.51 -7.27 30.70
C PRO A 533 14.91 -6.68 32.00
N ARG A 534 13.88 -5.82 31.88
CA ARG A 534 13.13 -5.38 33.07
C ARG A 534 12.71 -6.62 33.87
N PRO A 535 12.81 -6.60 35.21
CA PRO A 535 12.26 -7.69 36.02
C PRO A 535 10.77 -7.86 35.65
N LYS A 536 10.35 -9.11 35.46
CA LYS A 536 8.92 -9.40 35.29
C LYS A 536 8.18 -8.77 36.47
N PRO A 537 7.03 -8.10 36.25
CA PRO A 537 6.18 -7.72 37.37
C PRO A 537 5.91 -8.99 38.18
N GLU A 538 6.18 -8.94 39.49
CA GLU A 538 5.83 -10.03 40.37
C GLU A 538 4.33 -10.29 40.18
N ALA A 539 3.97 -11.53 39.88
CA ALA A 539 2.58 -11.93 39.77
C ALA A 539 1.94 -11.64 41.14
N GLY A 540 1.28 -10.49 41.25
CA GLY A 540 0.52 -10.13 42.42
C GLY A 540 -0.49 -11.23 42.66
N GLU A 541 -0.50 -11.78 43.86
CA GLU A 541 -1.55 -12.67 44.34
C GLU A 541 -2.90 -12.01 44.03
N ALA A 542 -3.70 -12.71 43.25
CA ALA A 542 -5.06 -12.28 42.96
C ALA A 542 -5.84 -12.19 44.26
N PRO A 543 -6.66 -11.14 44.46
CA PRO A 543 -7.56 -11.06 45.62
C PRO A 543 -8.70 -12.08 45.57
#